data_400064951ef094db11f5fdd22a1ba969
#
_entry.id   400064951ef094db11f5fdd22a1ba969
#
_cell.length_a   1.000
_cell.length_b   1.000
_cell.length_c   1.000
_cell.angle_alpha   90.00
_cell.angle_beta   90.00
_cell.angle_gamma   90.00
#
_symmetry.space_group_name_H-M   'P 1'
#
loop_
_entity.id
_entity.type
_entity.pdbx_description
1 polymer ?
#
loop_
_entity_poly.entity_id
_entity_poly.type
_entity_poly.pdbx_seq_one_letter_code
_entity_poly.pdbx_strand_id
1 'polypeptide(L)'
;MGANVAYLVPDRFKYGYGLTPKIADVAFSTFQPDLLVTVDNGISSHAGVERAQAHGMQVIITDHHLTTKETPKAEAVVNPNQLGCEFPSKALAGVGVAFYLLANLSSYRSQSGKSSSKVAQYLDLVALGTYADVASLDYNNRILVDAGVKRIRQNQCRAGISALLEIAKRDPAGLKAQDLGFVLGPRLNAAGRMETMDIGIECLLAADLQTAYPLAQQLNQLNTERRQVESQMKQEALSELTQ
;
A
#
# COMPACT_ATOMS: atom_id res chain seq x y z
N MET A 1 14.80 2.04 -11.88
CA MET A 1 15.38 3.39 -11.91
C MET A 1 16.77 3.45 -11.30
N GLY A 2 17.26 2.39 -10.71
CA GLY A 2 18.64 2.22 -10.23
C GLY A 2 18.96 2.86 -8.86
N ALA A 3 17.95 3.26 -8.10
CA ALA A 3 18.17 3.67 -6.70
C ALA A 3 18.34 2.42 -5.81
N ASN A 4 19.18 2.54 -4.78
CA ASN A 4 19.24 1.56 -3.70
C ASN A 4 18.04 1.85 -2.76
N VAL A 5 17.11 0.91 -2.64
CA VAL A 5 15.86 1.10 -1.90
C VAL A 5 15.68 -0.07 -0.93
N ALA A 6 15.39 0.27 0.32
CA ALA A 6 14.89 -0.66 1.33
C ALA A 6 13.49 -0.23 1.76
N TYR A 7 12.74 -1.12 2.38
CA TYR A 7 11.46 -0.78 2.99
C TYR A 7 11.44 -1.16 4.47
N LEU A 8 10.65 -0.42 5.24
CA LEU A 8 10.40 -0.68 6.65
C LEU A 8 8.90 -0.70 6.88
N VAL A 9 8.39 -1.82 7.38
CA VAL A 9 7.00 -1.95 7.83
C VAL A 9 6.99 -2.08 9.34
N PRO A 10 6.64 -1.02 10.04
CA PRO A 10 6.68 -1.05 11.49
C PRO A 10 5.49 -1.85 12.05
N ASP A 11 5.75 -2.61 13.10
CA ASP A 11 4.71 -3.19 13.93
C ASP A 11 3.91 -2.05 14.60
N ARG A 12 2.65 -1.88 14.17
CA ARG A 12 1.76 -0.82 14.67
C ARG A 12 1.44 -0.93 16.17
N PHE A 13 1.50 -2.13 16.74
CA PHE A 13 1.25 -2.36 18.16
C PHE A 13 2.43 -1.89 19.01
N LYS A 14 3.64 -1.99 18.48
CA LYS A 14 4.88 -1.59 19.16
C LYS A 14 5.24 -0.13 18.96
N TYR A 15 5.01 0.41 17.77
CA TYR A 15 5.52 1.73 17.35
C TYR A 15 4.43 2.77 17.12
N GLY A 16 3.15 2.37 17.10
CA GLY A 16 2.03 3.23 16.74
C GLY A 16 1.84 3.35 15.21
N TYR A 17 0.97 4.27 14.81
CA TYR A 17 0.66 4.52 13.41
C TYR A 17 1.46 5.70 12.85
N GLY A 18 1.84 5.60 11.58
CA GLY A 18 2.57 6.65 10.84
C GLY A 18 4.05 6.73 11.21
N LEU A 19 4.73 7.75 10.71
CA LEU A 19 6.12 8.01 11.03
C LEU A 19 6.24 8.61 12.43
N THR A 20 6.48 7.76 13.42
CA THR A 20 6.78 8.22 14.80
C THR A 20 8.27 8.46 14.99
N PRO A 21 8.71 9.22 16.04
CA PRO A 21 10.13 9.36 16.34
C PRO A 21 10.87 8.03 16.49
N LYS A 22 10.24 7.05 17.12
CA LYS A 22 10.83 5.70 17.29
C LYS A 22 11.04 4.99 15.94
N ILE A 23 10.13 5.15 14.99
CA ILE A 23 10.26 4.59 13.64
C ILE A 23 11.38 5.29 12.87
N ALA A 24 11.53 6.60 13.02
CA ALA A 24 12.65 7.35 12.45
C ALA A 24 13.99 6.85 13.01
N ASP A 25 14.08 6.58 14.32
CA ASP A 25 15.27 5.99 14.95
C ASP A 25 15.58 4.59 14.41
N VAL A 26 14.57 3.74 14.25
CA VAL A 26 14.72 2.39 13.66
C VAL A 26 15.18 2.48 12.22
N ALA A 27 14.57 3.34 11.40
CA ALA A 27 14.98 3.53 10.01
C ALA A 27 16.45 3.96 9.91
N PHE A 28 16.86 4.91 10.73
CA PHE A 28 18.25 5.38 10.76
C PHE A 28 19.21 4.30 11.23
N SER A 29 18.92 3.62 12.34
CA SER A 29 19.83 2.60 12.89
C SER A 29 19.98 1.38 11.98
N THR A 30 18.93 1.04 11.20
CA THR A 30 18.91 -0.15 10.34
C THR A 30 19.51 0.12 8.97
N PHE A 31 19.18 1.27 8.35
CA PHE A 31 19.45 1.51 6.94
C PHE A 31 20.34 2.73 6.68
N GLN A 32 20.44 3.68 7.63
CA GLN A 32 21.13 4.96 7.45
C GLN A 32 20.79 5.63 6.10
N PRO A 33 19.49 5.85 5.80
CA PRO A 33 19.09 6.32 4.48
C PRO A 33 19.35 7.82 4.33
N ASP A 34 19.71 8.26 3.12
CA ASP A 34 19.78 9.68 2.77
C ASP A 34 18.37 10.28 2.67
N LEU A 35 17.40 9.48 2.23
CA LEU A 35 16.02 9.88 1.99
C LEU A 35 15.04 8.86 2.57
N LEU A 36 14.12 9.33 3.40
CA LEU A 36 12.98 8.59 3.90
C LEU A 36 11.72 9.01 3.13
N VAL A 37 11.01 8.04 2.54
CA VAL A 37 9.74 8.29 1.87
C VAL A 37 8.64 7.56 2.62
N THR A 38 7.65 8.30 3.14
CA THR A 38 6.46 7.67 3.69
C THR A 38 5.48 7.35 2.58
N VAL A 39 4.77 6.23 2.70
CA VAL A 39 3.73 5.82 1.75
C VAL A 39 2.46 5.52 2.54
N ASP A 40 1.36 6.18 2.18
CA ASP A 40 0.04 6.02 2.81
C ASP A 40 -0.01 6.46 4.28
N ASN A 41 0.91 7.33 4.67
CA ASN A 41 0.96 7.95 6.01
C ASN A 41 1.90 9.16 6.01
N GLY A 42 1.91 9.88 7.11
CA GLY A 42 2.90 10.93 7.35
C GLY A 42 2.32 12.34 7.44
N ILE A 43 1.10 12.58 6.93
CA ILE A 43 0.52 13.94 6.91
C ILE A 43 0.34 14.58 8.30
N SER A 44 0.35 13.78 9.36
CA SER A 44 0.27 14.22 10.75
C SER A 44 1.55 13.91 11.55
N SER A 45 2.61 13.48 10.92
CA SER A 45 3.82 12.94 11.55
C SER A 45 4.88 14.00 11.85
N HIS A 46 4.50 15.15 12.44
CA HIS A 46 5.42 16.27 12.71
C HIS A 46 6.66 15.83 13.49
N ALA A 47 6.48 15.21 14.66
CA ALA A 47 7.59 14.79 15.51
C ALA A 47 8.47 13.70 14.84
N GLY A 48 7.89 12.83 14.02
CA GLY A 48 8.64 11.83 13.28
C GLY A 48 9.50 12.44 12.17
N VAL A 49 8.98 13.44 11.46
CA VAL A 49 9.73 14.20 10.46
C VAL A 49 10.90 14.96 11.11
N GLU A 50 10.65 15.70 12.20
CA GLU A 50 11.69 16.40 12.96
C GLU A 50 12.78 15.43 13.44
N ARG A 51 12.39 14.25 13.92
CA ARG A 51 13.33 13.23 14.37
C ARG A 51 14.17 12.67 13.22
N ALA A 52 13.55 12.39 12.07
CA ALA A 52 14.27 11.94 10.87
C ALA A 52 15.29 12.98 10.40
N GLN A 53 14.88 14.24 10.33
CA GLN A 53 15.76 15.36 9.96
C GLN A 53 16.89 15.58 10.97
N ALA A 54 16.65 15.38 12.27
CA ALA A 54 17.69 15.42 13.30
C ALA A 54 18.77 14.33 13.11
N HIS A 55 18.46 13.22 12.45
CA HIS A 55 19.40 12.21 12.00
C HIS A 55 20.09 12.54 10.66
N GLY A 56 19.76 13.67 10.03
CA GLY A 56 20.29 14.07 8.72
C GLY A 56 19.57 13.47 7.53
N MET A 57 18.46 12.75 7.75
CA MET A 57 17.63 12.18 6.66
C MET A 57 16.76 13.26 6.04
N GLN A 58 16.67 13.29 4.72
CA GLN A 58 15.62 14.02 4.01
C GLN A 58 14.30 13.26 4.10
N VAL A 59 13.15 13.94 4.09
CA VAL A 59 11.84 13.30 4.21
C VAL A 59 10.90 13.74 3.09
N ILE A 60 10.34 12.78 2.37
CA ILE A 60 9.22 13.01 1.45
C ILE A 60 8.00 12.30 2.00
N ILE A 61 6.89 13.01 2.14
CA ILE A 61 5.62 12.43 2.55
C ILE A 61 4.77 12.16 1.31
N THR A 62 4.30 10.91 1.13
CA THR A 62 3.22 10.59 0.21
C THR A 62 2.04 10.01 1.00
N ASP A 63 0.93 10.70 0.95
CA ASP A 63 -0.25 10.39 1.77
C ASP A 63 -1.53 10.79 1.04
N HIS A 64 -2.67 10.34 1.52
CA HIS A 64 -3.98 10.71 1.00
C HIS A 64 -5.00 11.07 2.11
N HIS A 65 -4.59 10.91 3.36
CA HIS A 65 -5.46 11.20 4.49
C HIS A 65 -5.79 12.70 4.57
N LEU A 66 -6.98 12.98 5.10
CA LEU A 66 -7.44 14.36 5.31
C LEU A 66 -6.59 15.02 6.38
N THR A 67 -6.34 16.32 6.19
CA THR A 67 -5.72 17.16 7.20
C THR A 67 -6.45 18.47 7.31
N THR A 68 -6.61 18.95 8.54
CA THR A 68 -7.14 20.29 8.87
C THR A 68 -6.06 21.20 9.44
N LYS A 69 -4.83 20.69 9.58
CA LYS A 69 -3.68 21.38 10.18
C LYS A 69 -2.59 21.61 9.14
N GLU A 70 -1.61 22.43 9.50
CA GLU A 70 -0.38 22.54 8.73
C GLU A 70 0.28 21.18 8.55
N THR A 71 0.90 20.98 7.39
CA THR A 71 1.63 19.75 7.10
C THR A 71 2.99 19.74 7.81
N PRO A 72 3.57 18.56 8.10
CA PRO A 72 4.93 18.47 8.61
C PRO A 72 5.92 19.19 7.69
N LYS A 73 6.98 19.76 8.26
CA LYS A 73 8.06 20.46 7.52
C LYS A 73 9.02 19.46 6.86
N ALA A 74 8.47 18.59 6.01
CA ALA A 74 9.26 17.68 5.16
C ALA A 74 9.78 18.42 3.92
N GLU A 75 10.76 17.84 3.23
CA GLU A 75 11.31 18.39 1.97
C GLU A 75 10.25 18.46 0.88
N ALA A 76 9.31 17.52 0.88
CA ALA A 76 8.11 17.58 0.04
C ALA A 76 6.94 16.82 0.67
N VAL A 77 5.72 17.30 0.43
CA VAL A 77 4.48 16.64 0.82
C VAL A 77 3.62 16.48 -0.44
N VAL A 78 3.35 15.22 -0.80
CA VAL A 78 2.49 14.84 -1.92
C VAL A 78 1.21 14.23 -1.37
N ASN A 79 0.19 15.06 -1.22
CA ASN A 79 -1.13 14.65 -0.73
C ASN A 79 -2.21 15.47 -1.45
N PRO A 80 -3.15 14.82 -2.17
CA PRO A 80 -4.22 15.52 -2.88
C PRO A 80 -5.17 16.27 -1.92
N ASN A 81 -5.20 15.91 -0.64
CA ASN A 81 -6.09 16.46 0.37
C ASN A 81 -5.43 17.53 1.24
N GLN A 82 -4.16 17.94 0.98
CA GLN A 82 -3.55 19.04 1.68
C GLN A 82 -4.19 20.38 1.26
N LEU A 83 -4.13 21.37 2.15
CA LEU A 83 -4.69 22.70 1.91
C LEU A 83 -4.09 23.33 0.64
N GLY A 84 -4.94 23.90 -0.19
CA GLY A 84 -4.54 24.56 -1.45
C GLY A 84 -4.14 23.62 -2.59
N CYS A 85 -4.22 22.31 -2.43
CA CYS A 85 -3.96 21.39 -3.54
C CYS A 85 -5.10 21.40 -4.56
N GLU A 86 -4.79 21.67 -5.82
CA GLU A 86 -5.76 21.71 -6.92
C GLU A 86 -5.90 20.37 -7.66
N PHE A 87 -5.23 19.32 -7.20
CA PHE A 87 -5.37 18.00 -7.84
C PHE A 87 -6.83 17.54 -7.81
N PRO A 88 -7.45 17.20 -8.95
CA PRO A 88 -8.89 17.06 -9.05
C PRO A 88 -9.44 15.79 -8.35
N SER A 89 -8.64 14.73 -8.25
CA SER A 89 -9.03 13.49 -7.61
C SER A 89 -8.65 13.49 -6.13
N LYS A 90 -9.60 13.81 -5.28
CA LYS A 90 -9.43 13.80 -3.82
C LYS A 90 -9.59 12.43 -3.19
N ALA A 91 -10.07 11.46 -3.96
CA ALA A 91 -10.38 10.11 -3.53
C ALA A 91 -9.24 9.10 -3.82
N LEU A 92 -8.04 9.56 -4.20
CA LEU A 92 -6.91 8.63 -4.40
C LEU A 92 -6.60 7.87 -3.12
N ALA A 93 -6.38 6.55 -3.23
CA ALA A 93 -5.73 5.78 -2.19
C ALA A 93 -4.21 6.09 -2.15
N GLY A 94 -3.53 5.77 -1.06
CA GLY A 94 -2.08 6.02 -0.90
C GLY A 94 -1.24 5.43 -2.04
N VAL A 95 -1.59 4.23 -2.53
CA VAL A 95 -0.95 3.61 -3.70
C VAL A 95 -1.13 4.43 -4.99
N GLY A 96 -2.27 5.11 -5.14
CA GLY A 96 -2.53 6.01 -6.27
C GLY A 96 -1.64 7.25 -6.23
N VAL A 97 -1.43 7.82 -5.04
CA VAL A 97 -0.50 8.94 -4.84
C VAL A 97 0.92 8.53 -5.19
N ALA A 98 1.38 7.38 -4.68
CA ALA A 98 2.69 6.83 -5.00
C ALA A 98 2.86 6.57 -6.52
N PHE A 99 1.80 6.06 -7.16
CA PHE A 99 1.81 5.85 -8.62
C PHE A 99 2.01 7.15 -9.40
N TYR A 100 1.30 8.23 -9.05
CA TYR A 100 1.46 9.53 -9.71
C TYR A 100 2.86 10.12 -9.49
N LEU A 101 3.41 9.99 -8.29
CA LEU A 101 4.79 10.40 -8.02
C LEU A 101 5.77 9.64 -8.92
N LEU A 102 5.65 8.32 -9.02
CA LEU A 102 6.48 7.48 -9.87
C LEU A 102 6.30 7.80 -11.36
N ALA A 103 5.07 8.10 -11.81
CA ALA A 103 4.80 8.46 -13.20
C ALA A 103 5.50 9.78 -13.57
N ASN A 104 5.38 10.80 -12.72
CA ASN A 104 6.07 12.07 -12.92
C ASN A 104 7.58 11.93 -12.88
N LEU A 105 8.13 11.18 -11.92
CA LEU A 105 9.56 10.91 -11.83
C LEU A 105 10.07 10.18 -13.08
N SER A 106 9.30 9.21 -13.59
CA SER A 106 9.66 8.47 -14.82
C SER A 106 9.67 9.39 -16.03
N SER A 107 8.68 10.28 -16.16
CA SER A 107 8.60 11.29 -17.22
C SER A 107 9.78 12.25 -17.17
N TYR A 108 10.07 12.82 -16.00
CA TYR A 108 11.19 13.72 -15.80
C TYR A 108 12.53 13.07 -16.17
N ARG A 109 12.76 11.83 -15.77
CA ARG A 109 13.99 11.08 -16.10
C ARG A 109 14.11 10.84 -17.61
N SER A 110 12.99 10.48 -18.25
CA SER A 110 12.95 10.29 -19.71
C SER A 110 13.31 11.57 -20.47
N GLN A 111 12.72 12.70 -20.05
CA GLN A 111 13.04 14.03 -20.64
C GLN A 111 14.50 14.43 -20.43
N SER A 112 15.11 13.98 -19.32
CA SER A 112 16.51 14.22 -19.01
C SER A 112 17.48 13.21 -19.64
N GLY A 113 17.02 12.38 -20.58
CA GLY A 113 17.85 11.35 -21.25
C GLY A 113 18.28 10.21 -20.34
N LYS A 114 17.68 10.06 -19.14
CA LYS A 114 18.00 8.99 -18.19
C LYS A 114 17.03 7.82 -18.37
N SER A 115 17.45 6.62 -17.96
CA SER A 115 16.60 5.43 -17.94
C SER A 115 15.30 5.70 -17.16
N SER A 116 14.16 5.40 -17.77
CA SER A 116 12.82 5.53 -17.19
C SER A 116 12.17 4.16 -17.06
N SER A 117 11.16 4.05 -16.19
CA SER A 117 10.41 2.81 -15.97
C SER A 117 9.06 2.85 -16.67
N LYS A 118 8.58 1.70 -17.16
CA LYS A 118 7.21 1.54 -17.65
C LYS A 118 6.25 1.51 -16.46
N VAL A 119 5.87 2.68 -15.95
CA VAL A 119 5.09 2.81 -14.69
C VAL A 119 3.73 2.11 -14.79
N ALA A 120 3.15 2.03 -15.98
CA ALA A 120 1.87 1.33 -16.21
C ALA A 120 1.88 -0.15 -15.74
N GLN A 121 3.04 -0.78 -15.60
CA GLN A 121 3.14 -2.13 -15.05
C GLN A 121 2.67 -2.25 -13.59
N TYR A 122 2.58 -1.14 -12.85
CA TYR A 122 2.14 -1.09 -11.45
C TYR A 122 0.64 -0.83 -11.28
N LEU A 123 -0.12 -0.70 -12.38
CA LEU A 123 -1.56 -0.45 -12.33
C LEU A 123 -2.35 -1.60 -11.71
N ASP A 124 -1.83 -2.82 -11.73
CA ASP A 124 -2.37 -3.97 -11.01
C ASP A 124 -2.39 -3.73 -9.49
N LEU A 125 -1.29 -3.18 -8.93
CA LEU A 125 -1.21 -2.80 -7.52
C LEU A 125 -2.09 -1.60 -7.21
N VAL A 126 -2.17 -0.61 -8.12
CA VAL A 126 -3.05 0.55 -7.93
C VAL A 126 -4.51 0.12 -7.86
N ALA A 127 -4.94 -0.77 -8.75
CA ALA A 127 -6.30 -1.31 -8.71
C ALA A 127 -6.57 -2.07 -7.42
N LEU A 128 -5.64 -2.94 -7.02
CA LEU A 128 -5.75 -3.73 -5.79
C LEU A 128 -5.84 -2.82 -4.55
N GLY A 129 -4.90 -1.88 -4.40
CA GLY A 129 -4.86 -0.99 -3.24
C GLY A 129 -6.06 -0.03 -3.18
N THR A 130 -6.53 0.49 -4.32
CA THR A 130 -7.73 1.34 -4.37
C THR A 130 -8.97 0.61 -3.83
N TYR A 131 -9.14 -0.67 -4.16
CA TYR A 131 -10.23 -1.48 -3.64
C TYR A 131 -10.02 -1.96 -2.21
N ALA A 132 -8.78 -2.28 -1.84
CA ALA A 132 -8.44 -2.71 -0.47
C ALA A 132 -8.63 -1.58 0.55
N ASP A 133 -8.39 -0.35 0.14
CA ASP A 133 -8.58 0.87 0.93
C ASP A 133 -10.02 1.41 0.90
N VAL A 134 -10.90 0.76 0.13
CA VAL A 134 -12.31 1.18 -0.05
C VAL A 134 -12.42 2.63 -0.55
N ALA A 135 -11.45 3.08 -1.33
CA ALA A 135 -11.42 4.44 -1.87
C ALA A 135 -12.59 4.68 -2.83
N SER A 136 -13.16 5.88 -2.78
CA SER A 136 -14.26 6.25 -3.67
C SER A 136 -13.83 6.20 -5.14
N LEU A 137 -14.65 5.59 -5.99
CA LEU A 137 -14.38 5.46 -7.43
C LEU A 137 -14.83 6.71 -8.18
N ASP A 138 -14.11 7.81 -8.02
CA ASP A 138 -14.24 8.98 -8.88
C ASP A 138 -13.78 8.67 -10.32
N TYR A 139 -13.88 9.65 -11.20
CA TYR A 139 -13.50 9.46 -12.61
C TYR A 139 -12.06 8.97 -12.78
N ASN A 140 -11.13 9.53 -12.03
CA ASN A 140 -9.70 9.18 -12.10
C ASN A 140 -9.45 7.75 -11.58
N ASN A 141 -9.98 7.41 -10.39
CA ASN A 141 -9.83 6.08 -9.83
C ASN A 141 -10.44 5.00 -10.73
N ARG A 142 -11.57 5.30 -11.40
CA ARG A 142 -12.15 4.36 -12.38
C ARG A 142 -11.20 4.05 -13.53
N ILE A 143 -10.52 5.05 -14.08
CA ILE A 143 -9.52 4.87 -15.15
C ILE A 143 -8.37 3.99 -14.66
N LEU A 144 -7.79 4.30 -13.50
CA LEU A 144 -6.67 3.56 -12.94
C LEU A 144 -7.05 2.10 -12.64
N VAL A 145 -8.20 1.90 -12.00
CA VAL A 145 -8.72 0.57 -11.66
C VAL A 145 -9.04 -0.25 -12.91
N ASP A 146 -9.74 0.33 -13.89
CA ASP A 146 -10.06 -0.36 -15.16
C ASP A 146 -8.79 -0.82 -15.87
N ALA A 147 -7.78 0.05 -15.95
CA ALA A 147 -6.49 -0.29 -16.54
C ALA A 147 -5.77 -1.41 -15.77
N GLY A 148 -5.81 -1.39 -14.44
CA GLY A 148 -5.22 -2.45 -13.61
C GLY A 148 -5.96 -3.79 -13.75
N VAL A 149 -7.29 -3.78 -13.73
CA VAL A 149 -8.11 -4.99 -13.92
C VAL A 149 -7.88 -5.58 -15.31
N LYS A 150 -7.80 -4.76 -16.36
CA LYS A 150 -7.47 -5.23 -17.72
C LYS A 150 -6.12 -5.94 -17.77
N ARG A 151 -5.11 -5.41 -17.09
CA ARG A 151 -3.80 -6.07 -17.00
C ARG A 151 -3.89 -7.43 -16.30
N ILE A 152 -4.61 -7.51 -15.19
CA ILE A 152 -4.79 -8.77 -14.45
C ILE A 152 -5.50 -9.80 -15.34
N ARG A 153 -6.56 -9.41 -16.02
CA ARG A 153 -7.30 -10.28 -16.97
C ARG A 153 -6.43 -10.80 -18.11
N GLN A 154 -5.43 -10.04 -18.51
CA GLN A 154 -4.47 -10.40 -19.57
C GLN A 154 -3.25 -11.16 -19.03
N ASN A 155 -3.26 -11.61 -17.78
CA ASN A 155 -2.11 -12.24 -17.12
C ASN A 155 -0.82 -11.38 -17.16
N GLN A 156 -0.97 -10.05 -17.16
CA GLN A 156 0.12 -9.08 -17.13
C GLN A 156 0.27 -8.45 -15.74
N CYS A 157 -0.06 -9.18 -14.70
CA CYS A 157 0.04 -8.75 -13.31
C CYS A 157 1.22 -9.43 -12.62
N ARG A 158 1.45 -9.01 -11.37
CA ARG A 158 2.47 -9.60 -10.50
C ARG A 158 2.16 -11.04 -10.16
N ALA A 159 3.23 -11.81 -9.99
CA ALA A 159 3.12 -13.21 -9.59
C ALA A 159 2.31 -13.42 -8.30
N GLY A 160 2.47 -12.52 -7.31
CA GLY A 160 1.69 -12.55 -6.07
C GLY A 160 0.19 -12.39 -6.29
N ILE A 161 -0.24 -11.50 -7.21
CA ILE A 161 -1.66 -11.36 -7.56
C ILE A 161 -2.17 -12.62 -8.24
N SER A 162 -1.41 -13.19 -9.16
CA SER A 162 -1.76 -14.45 -9.82
C SER A 162 -1.89 -15.60 -8.83
N ALA A 163 -0.93 -15.75 -7.91
CA ALA A 163 -0.96 -16.76 -6.85
C ALA A 163 -2.19 -16.62 -5.94
N LEU A 164 -2.51 -15.40 -5.51
CA LEU A 164 -3.68 -15.13 -4.68
C LEU A 164 -5.00 -15.47 -5.40
N LEU A 165 -5.10 -15.18 -6.71
CA LEU A 165 -6.27 -15.54 -7.51
C LEU A 165 -6.41 -17.06 -7.64
N GLU A 166 -5.32 -17.77 -7.90
CA GLU A 166 -5.29 -19.24 -8.00
C GLU A 166 -5.73 -19.89 -6.68
N ILE A 167 -5.16 -19.48 -5.54
CA ILE A 167 -5.55 -19.93 -4.20
C ILE A 167 -7.02 -19.63 -3.90
N ALA A 168 -7.52 -18.50 -4.36
CA ALA A 168 -8.92 -18.11 -4.22
C ALA A 168 -9.86 -18.80 -5.23
N LYS A 169 -9.33 -19.63 -6.13
CA LYS A 169 -10.06 -20.30 -7.23
C LYS A 169 -10.83 -19.28 -8.09
N ARG A 170 -10.18 -18.19 -8.44
CA ARG A 170 -10.70 -17.14 -9.33
C ARG A 170 -9.98 -17.17 -10.65
N ASP A 171 -10.76 -17.25 -11.73
CA ASP A 171 -10.22 -17.12 -13.09
C ASP A 171 -9.86 -15.65 -13.35
N PRO A 172 -8.58 -15.34 -13.67
CA PRO A 172 -8.17 -13.98 -14.02
C PRO A 172 -8.99 -13.37 -15.16
N ALA A 173 -9.36 -14.14 -16.18
CA ALA A 173 -10.10 -13.64 -17.33
C ALA A 173 -11.50 -13.15 -16.96
N GLY A 174 -12.15 -13.78 -15.97
CA GLY A 174 -13.45 -13.41 -15.44
C GLY A 174 -13.42 -12.42 -14.26
N LEU A 175 -12.25 -11.93 -13.87
CA LEU A 175 -12.07 -11.08 -12.68
C LEU A 175 -12.96 -9.84 -12.74
N LYS A 176 -13.72 -9.61 -11.67
CA LYS A 176 -14.45 -8.36 -11.43
C LYS A 176 -13.60 -7.46 -10.52
N ALA A 177 -13.71 -6.14 -10.70
CA ALA A 177 -12.98 -5.20 -9.85
C ALA A 177 -13.28 -5.40 -8.34
N GLN A 178 -14.51 -5.80 -8.00
CA GLN A 178 -14.92 -6.15 -6.64
C GLN A 178 -14.11 -7.30 -6.03
N ASP A 179 -13.62 -8.25 -6.83
CA ASP A 179 -12.81 -9.37 -6.34
C ASP A 179 -11.49 -8.88 -5.73
N LEU A 180 -10.97 -7.74 -6.18
CA LEU A 180 -9.78 -7.11 -5.57
C LEU A 180 -10.02 -6.75 -4.11
N GLY A 181 -11.17 -6.14 -3.79
CA GLY A 181 -11.51 -5.73 -2.43
C GLY A 181 -12.08 -6.85 -1.56
N PHE A 182 -12.85 -7.79 -2.12
CA PHE A 182 -13.54 -8.82 -1.33
C PHE A 182 -12.84 -10.18 -1.33
N VAL A 183 -11.93 -10.41 -2.27
CA VAL A 183 -11.20 -11.69 -2.36
C VAL A 183 -9.72 -11.50 -2.05
N LEU A 184 -9.01 -10.60 -2.71
CA LEU A 184 -7.58 -10.41 -2.52
C LEU A 184 -7.25 -9.55 -1.28
N GLY A 185 -7.90 -8.40 -1.14
CA GLY A 185 -7.69 -7.47 -0.03
C GLY A 185 -7.76 -8.11 1.35
N PRO A 186 -8.80 -8.91 1.68
CA PRO A 186 -8.90 -9.57 2.99
C PRO A 186 -7.76 -10.54 3.30
N ARG A 187 -7.17 -11.20 2.29
CA ARG A 187 -6.02 -12.09 2.45
C ARG A 187 -4.75 -11.31 2.80
N LEU A 188 -4.50 -10.23 2.07
CA LEU A 188 -3.36 -9.35 2.34
C LEU A 188 -3.50 -8.67 3.70
N ASN A 189 -4.68 -8.12 4.01
CA ASN A 189 -4.95 -7.44 5.29
C ASN A 189 -4.90 -8.39 6.49
N ALA A 190 -5.12 -9.69 6.31
CA ALA A 190 -5.03 -10.66 7.40
C ALA A 190 -3.61 -10.73 7.98
N ALA A 191 -2.57 -10.62 7.16
CA ALA A 191 -1.18 -10.60 7.62
C ALA A 191 -0.96 -9.51 8.68
N GLY A 192 -1.31 -8.26 8.39
CA GLY A 192 -1.10 -7.13 9.29
C GLY A 192 -2.01 -7.10 10.54
N ARG A 193 -2.96 -8.04 10.64
CA ARG A 193 -3.84 -8.19 11.83
C ARG A 193 -3.46 -9.35 12.71
N MET A 194 -2.89 -10.40 12.13
CA MET A 194 -2.59 -11.65 12.82
C MET A 194 -1.08 -11.81 13.07
N GLU A 195 -0.25 -11.26 12.17
CA GLU A 195 1.21 -11.34 12.20
C GLU A 195 1.82 -10.01 11.70
N THR A 196 2.85 -10.10 10.87
CA THR A 196 3.48 -8.93 10.21
C THR A 196 3.03 -8.81 8.75
N MET A 197 3.00 -7.58 8.23
CA MET A 197 2.69 -7.33 6.81
C MET A 197 3.76 -7.86 5.84
N ASP A 198 4.91 -8.29 6.35
CA ASP A 198 6.05 -8.72 5.52
C ASP A 198 5.66 -9.82 4.53
N ILE A 199 4.90 -10.83 4.98
CA ILE A 199 4.42 -11.93 4.12
C ILE A 199 3.61 -11.39 2.93
N GLY A 200 2.75 -10.39 3.17
CA GLY A 200 1.96 -9.76 2.11
C GLY A 200 2.82 -9.00 1.11
N ILE A 201 3.82 -8.28 1.59
CA ILE A 201 4.77 -7.53 0.77
C ILE A 201 5.64 -8.49 -0.04
N GLU A 202 6.21 -9.50 0.60
CA GLU A 202 7.05 -10.51 -0.06
C GLU A 202 6.26 -11.25 -1.16
N CYS A 203 5.00 -11.59 -0.90
CA CYS A 203 4.11 -12.18 -1.90
C CYS A 203 3.94 -11.27 -3.13
N LEU A 204 3.71 -9.97 -2.93
CA LEU A 204 3.56 -9.01 -4.02
C LEU A 204 4.88 -8.65 -4.70
N LEU A 205 6.02 -8.81 -4.04
CA LEU A 205 7.36 -8.59 -4.59
C LEU A 205 7.96 -9.84 -5.23
N ALA A 206 7.35 -11.02 -5.04
CA ALA A 206 7.86 -12.27 -5.59
C ALA A 206 8.09 -12.19 -7.11
N ALA A 207 9.24 -12.68 -7.55
CA ALA A 207 9.67 -12.60 -8.95
C ALA A 207 8.86 -13.52 -9.87
N ASP A 208 8.37 -14.63 -9.34
CA ASP A 208 7.67 -15.67 -10.08
C ASP A 208 6.58 -16.35 -9.24
N LEU A 209 5.76 -17.17 -9.90
CA LEU A 209 4.66 -17.87 -9.26
C LEU A 209 5.14 -18.93 -8.25
N GLN A 210 6.28 -19.56 -8.49
CA GLN A 210 6.83 -20.58 -7.61
C GLN A 210 7.18 -19.97 -6.22
N THR A 211 7.73 -18.79 -6.21
CA THR A 211 8.04 -18.03 -4.98
C THR A 211 6.78 -17.44 -4.35
N ALA A 212 5.85 -16.94 -5.16
CA ALA A 212 4.63 -16.29 -4.67
C ALA A 212 3.62 -17.26 -4.04
N TYR A 213 3.50 -18.48 -4.59
CA TYR A 213 2.45 -19.42 -4.23
C TYR A 213 2.45 -19.84 -2.75
N PRO A 214 3.59 -20.23 -2.14
CA PRO A 214 3.62 -20.58 -0.71
C PRO A 214 3.22 -19.37 0.18
N LEU A 215 3.62 -18.16 -0.18
CA LEU A 215 3.25 -16.94 0.54
C LEU A 215 1.76 -16.66 0.44
N ALA A 216 1.18 -16.84 -0.75
CA ALA A 216 -0.26 -16.73 -0.97
C ALA A 216 -1.07 -17.79 -0.18
N GLN A 217 -0.52 -19.01 -0.01
CA GLN A 217 -1.13 -20.03 0.85
C GLN A 217 -1.15 -19.60 2.32
N GLN A 218 -0.04 -19.06 2.84
CA GLN A 218 0.03 -18.54 4.21
C GLN A 218 -0.98 -17.41 4.42
N LEU A 219 -1.04 -16.45 3.49
CA LEU A 219 -2.03 -15.35 3.53
C LEU A 219 -3.48 -15.86 3.54
N ASN A 220 -3.77 -16.91 2.77
CA ASN A 220 -5.09 -17.53 2.77
C ASN A 220 -5.40 -18.25 4.09
N GLN A 221 -4.43 -18.90 4.71
CA GLN A 221 -4.57 -19.51 6.02
C GLN A 221 -4.86 -18.46 7.09
N LEU A 222 -4.06 -17.41 7.19
CA LEU A 222 -4.27 -16.28 8.11
C LEU A 222 -5.67 -15.64 7.93
N ASN A 223 -6.12 -15.49 6.70
CA ASN A 223 -7.46 -14.97 6.44
C ASN A 223 -8.57 -15.94 6.89
N THR A 224 -8.35 -17.25 6.83
CA THR A 224 -9.30 -18.26 7.34
C THR A 224 -9.37 -18.21 8.86
N GLU A 225 -8.23 -18.17 9.52
CA GLU A 225 -8.12 -18.06 10.99
C GLU A 225 -8.78 -16.77 11.50
N ARG A 226 -8.50 -15.64 10.86
CA ARG A 226 -9.15 -14.36 11.17
C ARG A 226 -10.68 -14.46 11.11
N ARG A 227 -11.23 -15.09 10.05
CA ARG A 227 -12.69 -15.26 9.91
C ARG A 227 -13.29 -16.17 11.00
N GLN A 228 -12.56 -17.19 11.43
CA GLN A 228 -13.00 -18.03 12.54
C GLN A 228 -13.08 -17.25 13.85
N VAL A 229 -12.04 -16.47 14.16
CA VAL A 229 -12.02 -15.59 15.34
C VAL A 229 -13.16 -14.57 15.31
N GLU A 230 -13.35 -13.89 14.16
CA GLU A 230 -14.44 -12.91 14.00
C GLU A 230 -15.84 -13.57 14.19
N SER A 231 -16.02 -14.79 13.67
CA SER A 231 -17.28 -15.53 13.83
C SER A 231 -17.53 -15.93 15.28
N GLN A 232 -16.51 -16.38 15.99
CA GLN A 232 -16.58 -16.74 17.39
C GLN A 232 -16.93 -15.51 18.25
N MET A 233 -16.19 -14.41 18.09
CA MET A 233 -16.45 -13.15 18.82
C MET A 233 -17.88 -12.64 18.58
N LYS A 234 -18.38 -12.76 17.33
CA LYS A 234 -19.76 -12.38 17.01
C LYS A 234 -20.78 -13.25 17.74
N GLN A 235 -20.55 -14.55 17.83
CA GLN A 235 -21.44 -15.48 18.55
C GLN A 235 -21.44 -15.19 20.07
N GLU A 236 -20.28 -14.96 20.65
CA GLU A 236 -20.13 -14.61 22.06
C GLU A 236 -20.88 -13.30 22.37
N ALA A 237 -20.67 -12.23 21.58
CA ALA A 237 -21.36 -10.97 21.76
C ALA A 237 -22.90 -11.11 21.62
N LEU A 238 -23.39 -11.91 20.69
CA LEU A 238 -24.83 -12.16 20.54
C LEU A 238 -25.41 -12.94 21.72
N SER A 239 -24.64 -13.88 22.30
CA SER A 239 -25.08 -14.66 23.48
C SER A 239 -25.19 -13.77 24.74
N GLU A 240 -24.29 -12.78 24.90
CA GLU A 240 -24.37 -11.82 26.00
C GLU A 240 -25.55 -10.85 25.90
N LEU A 241 -25.93 -10.45 24.66
CA LEU A 241 -27.06 -9.55 24.42
C LEU A 241 -28.43 -10.23 24.58
N THR A 242 -28.47 -11.57 24.59
CA THR A 242 -29.72 -12.35 24.72
C THR A 242 -29.95 -12.89 26.12
N GLN A 243 -29.06 -12.63 27.09
CA GLN A 243 -29.20 -12.83 28.51
C GLN A 243 -29.73 -11.55 29.16
#